data_6773a3d6f4349f1d979bc919b5661a05
#
_entry.id   6773a3d6f4349f1d979bc919b5661a05
#
_cell.length_a   1.000
_cell.length_b   1.000
_cell.length_c   1.000
_cell.angle_alpha   90.00
_cell.angle_beta   90.00
_cell.angle_gamma   90.00
#
_symmetry.space_group_name_H-M   'P 1'
#
loop_
_entity.id
_entity.type
_entity.pdbx_description
1 polymer ?
#
loop_
_entity_poly.entity_id
_entity_poly.type
_entity_poly.pdbx_seq_one_letter_code
_entity_poly.pdbx_strand_id
1 'polypeptide(L)' 'KQPIRIGAQLYLQKFYSSFGFIKDSDMYLEDDIEHIEMILP' A
#
# COMPACT_ATOMS: atom_id res chain seq x y z
N LYS A 1 -18.35 -4.88 7.24
CA LYS A 1 -17.13 -4.05 7.29
C LYS A 1 -16.60 -3.76 5.93
N GLN A 2 -16.13 -2.55 5.74
CA GLN A 2 -15.58 -2.11 4.47
C GLN A 2 -14.07 -2.28 4.47
N PRO A 3 -13.49 -2.76 3.38
CA PRO A 3 -12.03 -2.79 3.28
C PRO A 3 -11.47 -1.37 3.25
N ILE A 4 -10.25 -1.23 3.72
CA ILE A 4 -9.54 0.04 3.69
C ILE A 4 -8.45 -0.04 2.63
N ARG A 5 -8.48 0.88 1.67
CA ARG A 5 -7.48 0.94 0.61
C ARG A 5 -6.63 2.19 0.77
N ILE A 6 -5.32 2.03 0.67
CA ILE A 6 -4.39 3.15 0.76
C ILE A 6 -3.39 3.10 -0.38
N GLY A 7 -2.84 4.28 -0.72
CA GLY A 7 -1.69 4.38 -1.59
C GLY A 7 -0.47 4.59 -0.72
N ALA A 8 0.34 3.56 -0.57
CA ALA A 8 1.48 3.58 0.35
C ALA A 8 2.78 3.76 -0.41
N GLN A 9 3.67 4.59 0.14
CA GLN A 9 5.03 4.68 -0.38
C GLN A 9 5.69 3.32 -0.24
N LEU A 10 6.41 2.90 -1.28
CA LEU A 10 6.93 1.54 -1.33
C LEU A 10 7.80 1.17 -0.13
N TYR A 11 8.59 2.12 0.36
CA TYR A 11 9.48 1.82 1.49
C TYR A 11 8.71 1.60 2.79
N LEU A 12 7.41 1.93 2.82
CA LEU A 12 6.57 1.70 3.99
C LEU A 12 5.74 0.42 3.89
N GLN A 13 5.99 -0.40 2.87
CA GLN A 13 5.20 -1.61 2.66
C GLN A 13 5.23 -2.53 3.88
N LYS A 14 6.41 -2.77 4.45
CA LYS A 14 6.51 -3.66 5.59
C LYS A 14 5.78 -3.10 6.81
N PHE A 15 5.85 -1.78 6.97
CA PHE A 15 5.15 -1.12 8.06
C PHE A 15 3.64 -1.39 8.00
N TYR A 16 3.05 -1.17 6.82
CA TYR A 16 1.62 -1.40 6.67
C TYR A 16 1.26 -2.88 6.72
N SER A 17 2.14 -3.74 6.18
CA SER A 17 1.89 -5.19 6.24
C SER A 17 1.79 -5.68 7.68
N SER A 18 2.52 -5.05 8.59
CA SER A 18 2.47 -5.44 9.99
C SER A 18 1.09 -5.18 10.62
N PHE A 19 0.26 -4.35 9.99
CA PHE A 19 -1.10 -4.11 10.44
C PHE A 19 -2.12 -4.95 9.68
N GLY A 20 -1.67 -5.80 8.77
CA GLY A 20 -2.59 -6.66 8.02
C GLY A 20 -2.88 -6.18 6.61
N PHE A 21 -2.29 -5.07 6.18
CA PHE A 21 -2.46 -4.61 4.80
C PHE A 21 -1.75 -5.55 3.83
N ILE A 22 -2.35 -5.73 2.66
CA ILE A 22 -1.85 -6.62 1.63
C ILE A 22 -1.60 -5.80 0.37
N LYS A 23 -0.46 -6.04 -0.29
CA LYS A 23 -0.15 -5.38 -1.56
C LYS A 23 -1.21 -5.76 -2.60
N ASP A 24 -1.75 -4.76 -3.29
CA ASP A 24 -2.85 -4.96 -4.22
C ASP A 24 -2.61 -4.31 -5.58
N SER A 25 -1.38 -3.96 -5.91
CA SER A 25 -1.07 -3.42 -7.22
C SER A 25 0.42 -3.56 -7.51
N ASP A 26 0.79 -3.35 -8.79
CA ASP A 26 2.18 -3.15 -9.15
C ASP A 26 2.62 -1.78 -8.65
N MET A 27 3.94 -1.58 -8.61
CA MET A 27 4.51 -0.30 -8.23
C MET A 27 4.15 0.76 -9.27
N TYR A 28 3.82 1.96 -8.80
CA TYR A 28 3.59 3.11 -9.65
C TYR A 28 4.29 4.32 -9.04
N LEU A 29 4.50 5.35 -9.85
CA LEU A 29 5.13 6.58 -9.37
C LEU A 29 4.06 7.63 -9.08
N GLU A 30 4.21 8.30 -7.95
CA GLU A 30 3.38 9.44 -7.62
C GLU A 30 4.34 10.52 -7.10
N ASP A 31 4.38 11.67 -7.77
CA ASP A 31 5.36 12.73 -7.47
C ASP A 31 6.80 12.17 -7.48
N ASP A 32 7.08 11.27 -8.45
CA ASP A 32 8.37 10.63 -8.60
C ASP A 32 8.77 9.75 -7.42
N ILE A 33 7.84 9.41 -6.57
CA ILE A 33 8.07 8.51 -5.43
C ILE A 33 7.36 7.19 -5.69
N GLU A 34 8.07 6.09 -5.48
CA GLU A 34 7.50 4.76 -5.68
C GLU A 34 6.39 4.47 -4.68
N HIS A 35 5.25 4.03 -5.20
CA HIS A 35 4.06 3.72 -4.41
C HIS A 35 3.50 2.36 -4.79
N ILE A 36 2.69 1.78 -3.92
CA ILE A 36 1.84 0.64 -4.23
C ILE A 36 0.49 0.85 -3.56
N GLU A 37 -0.54 0.23 -4.14
CA GLU A 37 -1.83 0.16 -3.45
C GLU A 37 -1.78 -0.97 -2.44
N MET A 38 -2.32 -0.72 -1.26
CA MET A 38 -2.44 -1.75 -0.25
C MET A 38 -3.85 -1.77 0.28
N ILE A 39 -4.31 -2.93 0.67
CA ILE A 39 -5.68 -3.10 1.14
C ILE A 39 -5.70 -3.84 2.47
N LEU A 40 -6.52 -3.36 3.36
CA LEU A 40 -6.82 -4.06 4.62
C LEU A 40 -8.22 -4.65 4.47
N PRO A 41 -8.31 -5.96 4.32
CA PRO A 41 -9.61 -6.60 4.07
C PRO A 41 -10.58 -6.47 5.25
#